data_424b028da3ac9a3bdd367438cfec9ccd
#
_entry.id   424b028da3ac9a3bdd367438cfec9ccd
#
_cell.length_a   1.000
_cell.length_b   1.000
_cell.length_c   1.000
_cell.angle_alpha   90.00
_cell.angle_beta   90.00
_cell.angle_gamma   90.00
#
_symmetry.space_group_name_H-M   'P 1'
#
loop_
_entity.id
_entity.type
_entity.pdbx_description
1 polymer ?
#
loop_
_entity_poly.entity_id
_entity_poly.type
_entity_poly.pdbx_seq_one_letter_code
_entity_poly.pdbx_strand_id
1 'polypeptide(L)'
;MPEIIRPLLSDRPPRLAVIDFDGTLSLIRSGWVEIMVGMMVDVLRPLPGSTESDEDLVEYVTNFVLDMNGGATVFQMEYFVARARERGGHPESADHYTLQFLKLLGAKADHRIEQLKSGELKADDLLVPGAIELLSDLQARGVQLTMASGTPKKIIQRESELLGIAHFFEGRIFGPEEDWRAFSKLAVMRRTLVEANAEGVELLGVGDGFVEIENVKEVGGIAIGCATDETHRSGQVEDWKRARLIRAGADLIIPDYRNWHKVAEILFPSRA
;
A
#
# COMPACT_ATOMS: atom_id res chain seq x y z
N MET A 1 16.05 7.23 -8.27
CA MET A 1 17.12 6.31 -7.81
C MET A 1 16.70 5.78 -6.44
N PRO A 2 17.04 4.53 -6.06
CA PRO A 2 16.79 4.05 -4.70
C PRO A 2 17.56 4.94 -3.70
N GLU A 3 16.89 5.31 -2.62
CA GLU A 3 17.49 6.04 -1.52
C GLU A 3 17.79 5.04 -0.39
N ILE A 4 19.06 4.90 -0.01
CA ILE A 4 19.47 4.03 1.10
C ILE A 4 19.32 4.84 2.38
N ILE A 5 18.38 4.44 3.24
CA ILE A 5 18.10 5.08 4.53
C ILE A 5 18.96 4.45 5.62
N ARG A 6 19.14 3.13 5.55
CA ARG A 6 19.92 2.35 6.50
C ARG A 6 20.78 1.33 5.76
N PRO A 7 22.01 1.08 6.19
CA PRO A 7 22.81 0.00 5.63
C PRO A 7 22.13 -1.35 5.92
N LEU A 8 22.18 -2.25 4.95
CA LEU A 8 21.69 -3.60 5.17
C LEU A 8 22.57 -4.31 6.22
N LEU A 9 21.94 -4.94 7.18
CA LEU A 9 22.64 -5.57 8.32
C LEU A 9 23.21 -6.97 7.99
N SER A 10 22.96 -7.47 6.79
CA SER A 10 23.36 -8.82 6.39
C SER A 10 23.82 -8.85 4.93
N ASP A 11 24.87 -9.61 4.64
CA ASP A 11 25.32 -9.93 3.28
C ASP A 11 24.56 -11.13 2.68
N ARG A 12 23.58 -11.69 3.42
CA ARG A 12 22.73 -12.76 2.90
C ARG A 12 21.67 -12.18 1.98
N PRO A 13 21.60 -12.63 0.73
CA PRO A 13 20.55 -12.19 -0.17
C PRO A 13 19.18 -12.69 0.31
N PRO A 14 18.10 -11.93 0.08
CA PRO A 14 16.76 -12.39 0.39
C PRO A 14 16.38 -13.64 -0.43
N ARG A 15 15.72 -14.60 0.24
CA ARG A 15 15.18 -15.83 -0.36
C ARG A 15 13.65 -15.81 -0.39
N LEU A 16 13.05 -14.90 0.39
CA LEU A 16 11.62 -14.73 0.54
C LEU A 16 11.28 -13.27 0.29
N ALA A 17 10.17 -13.01 -0.37
CA ALA A 17 9.61 -11.67 -0.47
C ALA A 17 8.14 -11.67 -0.08
N VAL A 18 7.74 -10.74 0.80
CA VAL A 18 6.34 -10.44 1.09
C VAL A 18 6.06 -9.05 0.55
N ILE A 19 5.15 -8.99 -0.42
CA ILE A 19 4.86 -7.77 -1.19
C ILE A 19 3.40 -7.40 -0.97
N ASP A 20 3.15 -6.14 -0.66
CA ASP A 20 1.81 -5.59 -0.60
C ASP A 20 1.21 -5.43 -2.00
N PHE A 21 -0.10 -5.20 -2.08
CA PHE A 21 -0.81 -5.11 -3.36
C PHE A 21 -1.19 -3.68 -3.71
N ASP A 22 -2.09 -3.06 -2.94
CA ASP A 22 -2.62 -1.73 -3.23
C ASP A 22 -1.56 -0.65 -3.00
N GLY A 23 -1.34 0.25 -3.97
CA GLY A 23 -0.29 1.28 -3.90
C GLY A 23 1.14 0.76 -4.07
N THR A 24 1.34 -0.56 -4.00
CA THR A 24 2.65 -1.24 -4.09
C THR A 24 2.84 -1.96 -5.42
N LEU A 25 1.90 -2.82 -5.83
CA LEU A 25 1.89 -3.47 -7.15
C LEU A 25 0.77 -2.93 -8.03
N SER A 26 -0.41 -2.66 -7.45
CA SER A 26 -1.64 -2.29 -8.13
C SER A 26 -2.02 -0.84 -7.87
N LEU A 27 -2.43 -0.15 -8.92
CA LEU A 27 -3.01 1.20 -8.89
C LEU A 27 -4.53 1.20 -9.14
N ILE A 28 -5.18 0.02 -9.09
CA ILE A 28 -6.64 -0.09 -9.29
C ILE A 28 -7.40 0.82 -8.31
N ARG A 29 -6.88 0.98 -7.06
CA ARG A 29 -7.48 1.83 -6.01
C ARG A 29 -6.80 3.18 -5.84
N SER A 30 -5.91 3.57 -6.76
CA SER A 30 -5.26 4.88 -6.67
C SER A 30 -6.28 6.02 -6.65
N GLY A 31 -5.96 7.11 -5.93
CA GLY A 31 -6.86 8.25 -5.72
C GLY A 31 -7.89 8.00 -4.61
N TRP A 32 -7.59 7.14 -3.64
CA TRP A 32 -8.41 6.92 -2.46
C TRP A 32 -8.41 8.15 -1.54
N VAL A 33 -7.31 8.91 -1.51
CA VAL A 33 -7.17 10.14 -0.70
C VAL A 33 -8.19 11.17 -1.17
N GLU A 34 -8.25 11.44 -2.46
CA GLU A 34 -9.17 12.42 -3.05
C GLU A 34 -10.63 12.05 -2.79
N ILE A 35 -10.97 10.76 -2.85
CA ILE A 35 -12.32 10.27 -2.53
C ILE A 35 -12.64 10.51 -1.05
N MET A 36 -11.73 10.15 -0.15
CA MET A 36 -11.94 10.30 1.29
C MET A 36 -12.03 11.77 1.69
N VAL A 37 -11.10 12.58 1.21
CA VAL A 37 -11.06 14.03 1.45
C VAL A 37 -12.33 14.69 0.92
N GLY A 38 -12.70 14.42 -0.33
CA GLY A 38 -13.90 14.99 -0.95
C GLY A 38 -15.16 14.68 -0.13
N MET A 39 -15.35 13.41 0.24
CA MET A 39 -16.47 12.97 1.08
C MET A 39 -16.50 13.71 2.43
N MET A 40 -15.37 13.87 3.09
CA MET A 40 -15.29 14.52 4.40
C MET A 40 -15.49 16.04 4.31
N VAL A 41 -14.91 16.68 3.30
CA VAL A 41 -15.06 18.11 3.03
C VAL A 41 -16.52 18.46 2.75
N ASP A 42 -17.24 17.65 1.96
CA ASP A 42 -18.64 17.86 1.66
C ASP A 42 -19.53 17.85 2.91
N VAL A 43 -19.17 17.06 3.91
CA VAL A 43 -19.88 17.01 5.21
C VAL A 43 -19.48 18.17 6.10
N LEU A 44 -18.19 18.56 6.15
CA LEU A 44 -17.72 19.62 7.06
C LEU A 44 -18.06 21.02 6.57
N ARG A 45 -18.01 21.25 5.26
CA ARG A 45 -18.20 22.58 4.63
C ARG A 45 -19.46 23.33 5.10
N PRO A 46 -20.66 22.72 5.18
CA PRO A 46 -21.86 23.41 5.58
C PRO A 46 -22.03 23.63 7.09
N LEU A 47 -21.08 23.14 7.91
CA LEU A 47 -21.21 23.19 9.36
C LEU A 47 -20.96 24.62 9.93
N PRO A 48 -21.67 25.05 10.98
CA PRO A 48 -21.51 26.39 11.55
C PRO A 48 -20.10 26.73 12.01
N GLY A 49 -19.34 25.74 12.47
CA GLY A 49 -17.94 25.88 12.92
C GLY A 49 -16.90 25.81 11.81
N SER A 50 -17.32 25.67 10.56
CA SER A 50 -16.40 25.70 9.38
C SER A 50 -16.37 27.14 8.86
N THR A 51 -15.37 27.89 9.29
CA THR A 51 -15.20 29.32 8.97
C THR A 51 -14.01 29.58 8.06
N GLU A 52 -13.20 28.57 7.79
CA GLU A 52 -12.06 28.58 6.90
C GLU A 52 -12.48 28.63 5.42
N SER A 53 -11.53 28.98 4.55
CA SER A 53 -11.73 28.87 3.09
C SER A 53 -11.88 27.41 2.66
N ASP A 54 -12.44 27.17 1.46
CA ASP A 54 -12.55 25.83 0.89
C ASP A 54 -11.14 25.18 0.72
N GLU A 55 -10.15 25.97 0.37
CA GLU A 55 -8.75 25.51 0.20
C GLU A 55 -8.15 25.09 1.54
N ASP A 56 -8.30 25.90 2.58
CA ASP A 56 -7.82 25.59 3.93
C ASP A 56 -8.54 24.37 4.51
N LEU A 57 -9.84 24.21 4.24
CA LEU A 57 -10.61 23.05 4.68
C LEU A 57 -10.13 21.76 4.01
N VAL A 58 -9.88 21.80 2.69
CA VAL A 58 -9.32 20.67 1.94
C VAL A 58 -7.93 20.31 2.47
N GLU A 59 -7.06 21.29 2.69
CA GLU A 59 -5.74 21.08 3.27
C GLU A 59 -5.82 20.45 4.67
N TYR A 60 -6.67 20.99 5.54
CA TYR A 60 -6.90 20.45 6.89
C TYR A 60 -7.32 18.97 6.85
N VAL A 61 -8.32 18.64 6.01
CA VAL A 61 -8.83 17.27 5.88
C VAL A 61 -7.77 16.36 5.30
N THR A 62 -7.07 16.81 4.26
CA THR A 62 -5.97 16.04 3.63
C THR A 62 -4.90 15.69 4.67
N ASN A 63 -4.47 16.67 5.46
CA ASN A 63 -3.42 16.46 6.45
C ASN A 63 -3.81 15.36 7.46
N PHE A 64 -5.00 15.42 8.05
CA PHE A 64 -5.36 14.38 9.02
C PHE A 64 -5.66 13.01 8.36
N VAL A 65 -6.20 12.98 7.15
CA VAL A 65 -6.39 11.72 6.40
C VAL A 65 -5.04 11.04 6.16
N LEU A 66 -4.04 11.81 5.74
CA LEU A 66 -2.69 11.30 5.53
C LEU A 66 -2.01 10.89 6.84
N ASP A 67 -2.15 11.68 7.91
CA ASP A 67 -1.56 11.38 9.22
C ASP A 67 -2.10 10.07 9.82
N MET A 68 -3.37 9.78 9.60
CA MET A 68 -4.04 8.57 10.12
C MET A 68 -4.00 7.37 9.16
N ASN A 69 -3.41 7.53 7.97
CA ASN A 69 -3.32 6.44 7.00
C ASN A 69 -2.53 5.23 7.55
N GLY A 70 -2.92 4.00 7.17
CA GLY A 70 -2.30 2.72 7.55
C GLY A 70 -2.93 2.07 8.78
N GLY A 71 -3.80 2.77 9.51
CA GLY A 71 -4.74 2.17 10.46
C GLY A 71 -6.02 1.69 9.77
N ALA A 72 -6.90 1.02 10.53
CA ALA A 72 -8.21 0.67 9.99
C ALA A 72 -9.01 1.95 9.66
N THR A 73 -9.66 1.98 8.50
CA THR A 73 -10.42 3.12 7.98
C THR A 73 -11.46 3.65 9.00
N VAL A 74 -12.04 2.78 9.81
CA VAL A 74 -13.00 3.18 10.84
C VAL A 74 -12.42 4.18 11.85
N PHE A 75 -11.13 4.10 12.20
CA PHE A 75 -10.50 5.05 13.11
C PHE A 75 -10.36 6.46 12.49
N GLN A 76 -10.08 6.53 11.18
CA GLN A 76 -10.12 7.80 10.47
C GLN A 76 -11.52 8.39 10.49
N MET A 77 -12.55 7.56 10.32
CA MET A 77 -13.95 8.01 10.37
C MET A 77 -14.40 8.40 11.79
N GLU A 78 -13.93 7.72 12.83
CA GLU A 78 -14.19 8.14 14.23
C GLU A 78 -13.60 9.52 14.51
N TYR A 79 -12.37 9.77 14.09
CA TYR A 79 -11.75 11.09 14.21
C TYR A 79 -12.53 12.14 13.43
N PHE A 80 -12.89 11.85 12.19
CA PHE A 80 -13.70 12.74 11.34
C PHE A 80 -15.05 13.09 12.00
N VAL A 81 -15.79 12.09 12.52
CA VAL A 81 -17.07 12.28 13.22
C VAL A 81 -16.89 13.19 14.44
N ALA A 82 -15.82 13.02 15.21
CA ALA A 82 -15.51 13.91 16.33
C ALA A 82 -15.30 15.36 15.87
N ARG A 83 -14.54 15.59 14.80
CA ARG A 83 -14.31 16.93 14.22
C ARG A 83 -15.60 17.57 13.70
N ALA A 84 -16.47 16.78 13.07
CA ALA A 84 -17.78 17.28 12.62
C ALA A 84 -18.67 17.72 13.78
N ARG A 85 -18.67 16.97 14.89
CA ARG A 85 -19.42 17.36 16.13
C ARG A 85 -18.87 18.63 16.75
N GLU A 86 -17.55 18.79 16.84
CA GLU A 86 -16.91 20.00 17.36
C GLU A 86 -17.23 21.23 16.54
N ARG A 87 -17.54 21.08 15.25
CA ARG A 87 -18.00 22.14 14.35
C ARG A 87 -19.52 22.38 14.43
N GLY A 88 -20.21 21.79 15.42
CA GLY A 88 -21.63 21.93 15.63
C GLY A 88 -22.51 21.09 14.71
N GLY A 89 -21.94 20.07 14.07
CA GLY A 89 -22.69 19.14 13.23
C GLY A 89 -23.30 17.96 14.00
N HIS A 90 -24.24 17.30 13.34
CA HIS A 90 -24.84 16.03 13.79
C HIS A 90 -24.54 14.93 12.77
N PRO A 91 -23.25 14.49 12.66
CA PRO A 91 -22.85 13.52 11.66
C PRO A 91 -23.44 12.15 11.94
N GLU A 92 -23.53 11.33 10.90
CA GLU A 92 -23.80 9.90 10.99
C GLU A 92 -22.67 9.17 11.76
N SER A 93 -22.79 7.85 11.91
CA SER A 93 -21.78 7.04 12.58
C SER A 93 -20.49 6.90 11.74
N ALA A 94 -19.39 6.57 12.40
CA ALA A 94 -18.12 6.23 11.73
C ALA A 94 -18.28 5.04 10.78
N ASP A 95 -19.08 4.03 11.15
CA ASP A 95 -19.40 2.89 10.29
C ASP A 95 -20.14 3.32 9.02
N HIS A 96 -21.08 4.26 9.12
CA HIS A 96 -21.79 4.81 7.96
C HIS A 96 -20.80 5.42 6.94
N TYR A 97 -19.90 6.29 7.41
CA TYR A 97 -18.91 6.92 6.53
C TYR A 97 -17.87 5.92 6.02
N THR A 98 -17.51 4.91 6.80
CA THR A 98 -16.66 3.81 6.36
C THR A 98 -17.29 3.08 5.18
N LEU A 99 -18.56 2.70 5.28
CA LEU A 99 -19.30 2.05 4.21
C LEU A 99 -19.45 2.96 2.98
N GLN A 100 -19.73 4.25 3.19
CA GLN A 100 -19.82 5.21 2.09
C GLN A 100 -18.50 5.33 1.34
N PHE A 101 -17.39 5.49 2.05
CA PHE A 101 -16.05 5.53 1.45
C PHE A 101 -15.73 4.26 0.67
N LEU A 102 -15.97 3.08 1.28
CA LEU A 102 -15.72 1.80 0.61
C LEU A 102 -16.56 1.63 -0.65
N LYS A 103 -17.81 2.13 -0.64
CA LYS A 103 -18.68 2.12 -1.83
C LYS A 103 -18.12 3.01 -2.94
N LEU A 104 -17.68 4.23 -2.61
CA LEU A 104 -17.11 5.17 -3.59
C LEU A 104 -15.80 4.64 -4.18
N LEU A 105 -14.92 4.13 -3.32
CA LEU A 105 -13.65 3.53 -3.74
C LEU A 105 -13.88 2.28 -4.60
N GLY A 106 -14.84 1.42 -4.20
CA GLY A 106 -15.25 0.24 -4.95
C GLY A 106 -15.76 0.60 -6.35
N ALA A 107 -16.62 1.62 -6.47
CA ALA A 107 -17.11 2.06 -7.76
C ALA A 107 -16.00 2.55 -8.70
N LYS A 108 -14.99 3.24 -8.17
CA LYS A 108 -13.80 3.66 -8.94
C LYS A 108 -12.98 2.45 -9.40
N ALA A 109 -12.76 1.48 -8.51
CA ALA A 109 -12.04 0.25 -8.82
C ALA A 109 -12.79 -0.58 -9.88
N ASP A 110 -14.11 -0.76 -9.73
CA ASP A 110 -14.93 -1.50 -10.67
C ASP A 110 -14.92 -0.85 -12.07
N HIS A 111 -14.96 0.49 -12.13
CA HIS A 111 -14.86 1.21 -13.42
C HIS A 111 -13.53 0.91 -14.12
N ARG A 112 -12.40 0.98 -13.42
CA ARG A 112 -11.08 0.63 -13.98
C ARG A 112 -10.99 -0.83 -14.42
N ILE A 113 -11.59 -1.74 -13.65
CA ILE A 113 -11.65 -3.16 -13.99
C ILE A 113 -12.44 -3.37 -15.29
N GLU A 114 -13.56 -2.67 -15.50
CA GLU A 114 -14.32 -2.74 -16.74
C GLU A 114 -13.53 -2.14 -17.92
N GLN A 115 -12.82 -1.03 -17.74
CA GLN A 115 -11.92 -0.47 -18.74
C GLN A 115 -10.77 -1.44 -19.09
N LEU A 116 -10.22 -2.17 -18.12
CA LEU A 116 -9.21 -3.20 -18.36
C LEU A 116 -9.78 -4.37 -19.16
N LYS A 117 -10.97 -4.85 -18.80
CA LYS A 117 -11.64 -5.95 -19.52
C LYS A 117 -12.05 -5.56 -20.94
N SER A 118 -12.46 -4.32 -21.17
CA SER A 118 -12.82 -3.81 -22.50
C SER A 118 -11.60 -3.52 -23.37
N GLY A 119 -10.39 -3.50 -22.81
CA GLY A 119 -9.15 -3.14 -23.49
C GLY A 119 -8.94 -1.63 -23.66
N GLU A 120 -9.76 -0.80 -23.02
CA GLU A 120 -9.58 0.65 -22.94
C GLU A 120 -8.33 1.01 -22.11
N LEU A 121 -8.10 0.29 -21.00
CA LEU A 121 -6.86 0.31 -20.23
C LEU A 121 -6.09 -1.00 -20.43
N LYS A 122 -4.76 -0.91 -20.34
CA LYS A 122 -3.87 -2.07 -20.28
C LYS A 122 -3.50 -2.37 -18.83
N ALA A 123 -3.05 -3.60 -18.55
CA ALA A 123 -2.56 -3.97 -17.22
C ALA A 123 -1.45 -3.03 -16.74
N ASP A 124 -0.52 -2.63 -17.60
CA ASP A 124 0.56 -1.70 -17.28
C ASP A 124 0.07 -0.32 -16.84
N ASP A 125 -1.11 0.12 -17.27
CA ASP A 125 -1.70 1.40 -16.85
C ASP A 125 -2.16 1.36 -15.39
N LEU A 126 -2.44 0.16 -14.88
CA LEU A 126 -2.93 -0.11 -13.53
C LEU A 126 -1.90 -0.81 -12.63
N LEU A 127 -0.69 -1.00 -13.09
CA LEU A 127 0.44 -1.47 -12.30
C LEU A 127 1.35 -0.30 -11.88
N VAL A 128 1.98 -0.42 -10.73
CA VAL A 128 3.10 0.45 -10.38
C VAL A 128 4.21 0.23 -11.41
N PRO A 129 4.76 1.31 -12.02
CA PRO A 129 5.73 1.17 -13.09
C PRO A 129 6.92 0.28 -12.72
N GLY A 130 7.22 -0.71 -13.55
CA GLY A 130 8.29 -1.68 -13.34
C GLY A 130 7.93 -2.85 -12.42
N ALA A 131 6.65 -3.01 -12.03
CA ALA A 131 6.23 -4.12 -11.15
C ALA A 131 6.49 -5.50 -11.77
N ILE A 132 6.32 -5.65 -13.08
CA ILE A 132 6.61 -6.90 -13.79
C ILE A 132 8.10 -7.22 -13.73
N GLU A 133 8.98 -6.22 -13.92
CA GLU A 133 10.43 -6.36 -13.84
C GLU A 133 10.89 -6.78 -12.45
N LEU A 134 10.34 -6.16 -11.40
CA LEU A 134 10.56 -6.56 -10.00
C LEU A 134 10.23 -8.05 -9.80
N LEU A 135 9.00 -8.45 -10.15
CA LEU A 135 8.51 -9.81 -9.90
C LEU A 135 9.30 -10.84 -10.70
N SER A 136 9.59 -10.54 -11.97
CA SER A 136 10.36 -11.41 -12.86
C SER A 136 11.80 -11.59 -12.38
N ASP A 137 12.48 -10.51 -11.98
CA ASP A 137 13.87 -10.60 -11.50
C ASP A 137 13.96 -11.37 -10.18
N LEU A 138 13.06 -11.10 -9.22
CA LEU A 138 13.02 -11.85 -7.96
C LEU A 138 12.77 -13.34 -8.20
N GLN A 139 11.82 -13.68 -9.09
CA GLN A 139 11.53 -15.08 -9.44
C GLN A 139 12.74 -15.74 -10.13
N ALA A 140 13.40 -15.06 -11.06
CA ALA A 140 14.59 -15.57 -11.74
C ALA A 140 15.76 -15.84 -10.78
N ARG A 141 15.84 -15.09 -9.67
CA ARG A 141 16.82 -15.31 -8.59
C ARG A 141 16.41 -16.41 -7.61
N GLY A 142 15.25 -17.04 -7.81
CA GLY A 142 14.75 -18.10 -6.94
C GLY A 142 14.14 -17.58 -5.63
N VAL A 143 13.76 -16.29 -5.55
CA VAL A 143 13.08 -15.73 -4.39
C VAL A 143 11.62 -16.20 -4.40
N GLN A 144 11.16 -16.78 -3.30
CA GLN A 144 9.76 -17.16 -3.13
C GLN A 144 8.92 -15.90 -2.90
N LEU A 145 7.93 -15.67 -3.76
CA LEU A 145 7.06 -14.49 -3.69
C LEU A 145 5.76 -14.81 -2.94
N THR A 146 5.38 -13.93 -2.05
CA THR A 146 4.12 -13.96 -1.30
C THR A 146 3.47 -12.59 -1.38
N MET A 147 2.18 -12.54 -1.70
CA MET A 147 1.38 -11.31 -1.65
C MET A 147 0.58 -11.27 -0.35
N ALA A 148 0.59 -10.12 0.34
CA ALA A 148 -0.18 -9.92 1.57
C ALA A 148 -0.82 -8.52 1.58
N SER A 149 -2.15 -8.44 1.44
CA SER A 149 -2.90 -7.19 1.37
C SER A 149 -3.99 -7.09 2.43
N GLY A 150 -4.33 -5.88 2.85
CA GLY A 150 -5.53 -5.58 3.65
C GLY A 150 -6.84 -5.71 2.87
N THR A 151 -6.80 -5.78 1.56
CA THR A 151 -7.96 -6.01 0.70
C THR A 151 -8.36 -7.49 0.73
N PRO A 152 -9.67 -7.83 0.71
CA PRO A 152 -10.14 -9.22 0.77
C PRO A 152 -9.48 -10.11 -0.28
N LYS A 153 -9.06 -11.32 0.15
CA LYS A 153 -8.30 -12.29 -0.66
C LYS A 153 -8.94 -12.57 -2.03
N LYS A 154 -10.26 -12.79 -2.06
CA LYS A 154 -10.99 -13.05 -3.33
C LYS A 154 -10.87 -11.89 -4.32
N ILE A 155 -10.80 -10.66 -3.82
CA ILE A 155 -10.70 -9.46 -4.64
C ILE A 155 -9.28 -9.35 -5.20
N ILE A 156 -8.25 -9.41 -4.36
CA ILE A 156 -6.86 -9.30 -4.82
C ILE A 156 -6.45 -10.46 -5.72
N GLN A 157 -6.98 -11.66 -5.50
CA GLN A 157 -6.76 -12.81 -6.37
C GLN A 157 -7.31 -12.52 -7.78
N ARG A 158 -8.58 -12.11 -7.89
CA ARG A 158 -9.20 -11.75 -9.19
C ARG A 158 -8.45 -10.61 -9.88
N GLU A 159 -8.08 -9.58 -9.13
CA GLU A 159 -7.41 -8.41 -9.69
C GLU A 159 -5.98 -8.72 -10.12
N SER A 160 -5.24 -9.49 -9.35
CA SER A 160 -3.89 -9.94 -9.75
C SER A 160 -3.90 -10.84 -10.98
N GLU A 161 -4.96 -11.66 -11.17
CA GLU A 161 -5.20 -12.42 -12.41
C GLU A 161 -5.43 -11.48 -13.60
N LEU A 162 -6.30 -10.47 -13.43
CA LEU A 162 -6.59 -9.48 -14.49
C LEU A 162 -5.37 -8.63 -14.85
N LEU A 163 -4.52 -8.31 -13.87
CA LEU A 163 -3.26 -7.59 -14.07
C LEU A 163 -2.14 -8.49 -14.62
N GLY A 164 -2.37 -9.81 -14.74
CA GLY A 164 -1.40 -10.75 -15.26
C GLY A 164 -0.25 -11.09 -14.29
N ILE A 165 -0.35 -10.77 -13.00
CA ILE A 165 0.72 -10.96 -12.02
C ILE A 165 0.48 -12.12 -11.04
N ALA A 166 -0.71 -12.71 -10.99
CA ALA A 166 -1.05 -13.76 -10.02
C ALA A 166 -0.11 -14.99 -10.09
N HIS A 167 0.36 -15.33 -11.29
CA HIS A 167 1.21 -16.50 -11.53
C HIS A 167 2.57 -16.44 -10.82
N PHE A 168 3.11 -15.24 -10.55
CA PHE A 168 4.36 -15.08 -9.81
C PHE A 168 4.29 -15.59 -8.37
N PHE A 169 3.10 -15.59 -7.78
CA PHE A 169 2.90 -15.92 -6.38
C PHE A 169 2.56 -17.40 -6.15
N GLU A 170 2.29 -18.19 -7.17
CA GLU A 170 2.01 -19.64 -7.08
C GLU A 170 0.96 -19.98 -6.01
N GLY A 171 -0.09 -19.18 -5.89
CA GLY A 171 -1.16 -19.33 -4.91
C GLY A 171 -0.85 -18.75 -3.51
N ARG A 172 0.34 -18.20 -3.28
CA ARG A 172 0.70 -17.53 -2.02
C ARG A 172 0.16 -16.09 -2.00
N ILE A 173 -1.17 -15.95 -2.08
CA ILE A 173 -1.90 -14.68 -2.05
C ILE A 173 -2.75 -14.69 -0.79
N PHE A 174 -2.47 -13.75 0.12
CA PHE A 174 -3.11 -13.65 1.44
C PHE A 174 -3.78 -12.28 1.61
N GLY A 175 -4.99 -12.33 2.11
CA GLY A 175 -5.81 -11.18 2.48
C GLY A 175 -6.93 -11.63 3.41
N PRO A 176 -7.70 -10.69 3.99
CA PRO A 176 -8.85 -11.02 4.81
C PRO A 176 -9.82 -11.96 4.07
N GLU A 177 -10.35 -12.94 4.80
CA GLU A 177 -11.43 -13.81 4.33
C GLU A 177 -12.75 -13.38 5.01
N GLU A 178 -13.46 -14.27 5.72
CA GLU A 178 -14.75 -13.93 6.35
C GLU A 178 -14.57 -13.01 7.57
N ASP A 179 -13.56 -13.26 8.40
CA ASP A 179 -13.20 -12.39 9.53
C ASP A 179 -11.97 -11.54 9.20
N TRP A 180 -12.24 -10.33 8.75
CA TRP A 180 -11.19 -9.36 8.43
C TRP A 180 -10.32 -8.96 9.63
N ARG A 181 -10.84 -9.08 10.88
CA ARG A 181 -10.09 -8.78 12.11
C ARG A 181 -9.05 -9.83 12.44
N ALA A 182 -9.24 -11.06 11.97
CA ALA A 182 -8.29 -12.16 12.16
C ALA A 182 -7.08 -12.09 11.22
N PHE A 183 -7.12 -11.26 10.16
CA PHE A 183 -6.03 -11.14 9.22
C PHE A 183 -4.90 -10.27 9.76
N SER A 184 -3.67 -10.76 9.62
CA SER A 184 -2.45 -10.05 10.01
C SER A 184 -1.34 -10.29 9.00
N LYS A 185 -0.84 -9.23 8.37
CA LYS A 185 0.36 -9.30 7.50
C LYS A 185 1.58 -9.81 8.26
N LEU A 186 1.72 -9.45 9.54
CA LEU A 186 2.78 -9.98 10.41
C LEU A 186 2.70 -11.49 10.57
N ALA A 187 1.48 -12.03 10.76
CA ALA A 187 1.28 -13.47 10.84
C ALA A 187 1.66 -14.19 9.54
N VAL A 188 1.35 -13.58 8.38
CA VAL A 188 1.77 -14.08 7.06
C VAL A 188 3.29 -14.13 6.97
N MET A 189 4.00 -13.04 7.35
CA MET A 189 5.47 -12.98 7.32
C MET A 189 6.11 -14.04 8.22
N ARG A 190 5.64 -14.17 9.46
CA ARG A 190 6.12 -15.18 10.41
C ARG A 190 5.91 -16.60 9.89
N ARG A 191 4.73 -16.86 9.34
CA ARG A 191 4.40 -18.15 8.74
C ARG A 191 5.33 -18.47 7.55
N THR A 192 5.54 -17.50 6.64
CA THR A 192 6.42 -17.64 5.48
C THR A 192 7.85 -17.99 5.91
N LEU A 193 8.38 -17.33 6.95
CA LEU A 193 9.70 -17.65 7.52
C LEU A 193 9.77 -19.07 8.09
N VAL A 194 8.77 -19.49 8.86
CA VAL A 194 8.71 -20.83 9.47
C VAL A 194 8.62 -21.91 8.39
N GLU A 195 7.74 -21.78 7.40
CA GLU A 195 7.56 -22.74 6.32
C GLU A 195 8.82 -22.91 5.45
N ALA A 196 9.58 -21.85 5.25
CA ALA A 196 10.83 -21.86 4.49
C ALA A 196 12.06 -22.21 5.35
N ASN A 197 11.92 -22.40 6.65
CA ASN A 197 13.02 -22.53 7.59
C ASN A 197 14.09 -21.45 7.37
N ALA A 198 13.64 -20.17 7.33
CA ALA A 198 14.45 -19.01 7.04
C ALA A 198 14.50 -18.04 8.23
N GLU A 199 15.57 -17.25 8.30
CA GLU A 199 15.73 -16.18 9.28
C GLU A 199 15.15 -14.86 8.73
N GLY A 200 14.83 -13.91 9.63
CA GLY A 200 14.26 -12.62 9.25
C GLY A 200 15.10 -11.88 8.20
N VAL A 201 16.43 -11.91 8.32
CA VAL A 201 17.36 -11.25 7.37
C VAL A 201 17.26 -11.77 5.93
N GLU A 202 16.64 -12.92 5.71
CA GLU A 202 16.41 -13.52 4.39
C GLU A 202 15.02 -13.13 3.81
N LEU A 203 14.25 -12.30 4.54
CA LEU A 203 12.94 -11.82 4.11
C LEU A 203 13.05 -10.38 3.61
N LEU A 204 12.61 -10.15 2.39
CA LEU A 204 12.36 -8.85 1.80
C LEU A 204 10.89 -8.49 1.97
N GLY A 205 10.59 -7.33 2.51
CA GLY A 205 9.26 -6.77 2.50
C GLY A 205 9.19 -5.53 1.64
N VAL A 206 8.15 -5.42 0.81
CA VAL A 206 7.90 -4.27 -0.06
C VAL A 206 6.50 -3.77 0.18
N GLY A 207 6.35 -2.48 0.51
CA GLY A 207 5.05 -1.88 0.76
C GLY A 207 5.08 -0.36 0.73
N ASP A 208 3.90 0.24 0.54
CA ASP A 208 3.71 1.70 0.57
C ASP A 208 3.09 2.18 1.90
N GLY A 209 2.65 1.27 2.77
CA GLY A 209 2.12 1.54 4.10
C GLY A 209 3.17 1.39 5.21
N PHE A 210 3.00 2.14 6.30
CA PHE A 210 3.92 2.07 7.44
C PHE A 210 3.79 0.74 8.20
N VAL A 211 2.59 0.16 8.27
CA VAL A 211 2.33 -1.11 8.97
C VAL A 211 3.12 -2.26 8.35
N GLU A 212 3.23 -2.31 7.02
CA GLU A 212 4.03 -3.30 6.30
C GLU A 212 5.49 -3.19 6.69
N ILE A 213 6.02 -1.96 6.70
CA ILE A 213 7.42 -1.68 7.03
C ILE A 213 7.72 -2.08 8.48
N GLU A 214 6.88 -1.67 9.43
CA GLU A 214 7.01 -2.04 10.85
C GLU A 214 6.99 -3.56 11.04
N ASN A 215 6.07 -4.26 10.38
CA ASN A 215 5.97 -5.73 10.44
C ASN A 215 7.23 -6.42 9.89
N VAL A 216 7.79 -5.90 8.79
CA VAL A 216 9.06 -6.41 8.22
C VAL A 216 10.20 -6.22 9.20
N LYS A 217 10.28 -5.05 9.83
CA LYS A 217 11.34 -4.77 10.83
C LYS A 217 11.15 -5.60 12.11
N GLU A 218 9.92 -5.89 12.51
CA GLU A 218 9.64 -6.75 13.67
C GLU A 218 10.14 -8.18 13.47
N VAL A 219 10.10 -8.70 12.25
CA VAL A 219 10.65 -10.04 11.94
C VAL A 219 12.13 -10.00 11.59
N GLY A 220 12.78 -8.84 11.61
CA GLY A 220 14.21 -8.68 11.27
C GLY A 220 14.50 -8.65 9.77
N GLY A 221 13.50 -8.36 8.93
CA GLY A 221 13.60 -8.34 7.49
C GLY A 221 14.20 -7.06 6.90
N ILE A 222 14.43 -7.08 5.59
CA ILE A 222 14.82 -5.93 4.77
C ILE A 222 13.55 -5.25 4.29
N ALA A 223 13.37 -3.97 4.60
CA ALA A 223 12.16 -3.21 4.31
C ALA A 223 12.38 -2.20 3.18
N ILE A 224 11.68 -2.36 2.06
CA ILE A 224 11.63 -1.38 0.97
C ILE A 224 10.30 -0.62 1.04
N GLY A 225 10.39 0.68 1.26
CA GLY A 225 9.26 1.59 1.18
C GLY A 225 9.04 2.07 -0.26
N CYS A 226 7.86 1.77 -0.81
CA CYS A 226 7.44 2.22 -2.14
C CYS A 226 6.67 3.54 -2.00
N ALA A 227 7.37 4.68 -2.16
CA ALA A 227 6.77 6.01 -2.05
C ALA A 227 6.28 6.50 -3.42
N THR A 228 5.36 5.75 -4.03
CA THR A 228 4.87 5.99 -5.38
C THR A 228 3.91 7.17 -5.44
N ASP A 229 4.16 8.09 -6.40
CA ASP A 229 3.14 9.01 -6.90
C ASP A 229 2.15 8.19 -7.76
N GLU A 230 1.07 7.74 -7.12
CA GLU A 230 0.08 6.87 -7.75
C GLU A 230 -0.74 7.59 -8.83
N THR A 231 -0.95 8.90 -8.66
CA THR A 231 -1.81 9.69 -9.52
C THR A 231 -1.12 10.04 -10.84
N HIS A 232 0.10 10.56 -10.78
CA HIS A 232 0.81 11.03 -11.98
C HIS A 232 1.84 10.04 -12.49
N ARG A 233 2.19 9.00 -11.70
CA ARG A 233 3.22 8.01 -12.04
C ARG A 233 4.53 8.67 -12.48
N SER A 234 4.85 9.80 -11.82
CA SER A 234 5.94 10.71 -12.21
C SER A 234 7.33 10.09 -12.09
N GLY A 235 7.50 9.07 -11.26
CA GLY A 235 8.82 8.51 -10.92
C GLY A 235 9.58 9.33 -9.89
N GLN A 236 8.91 10.28 -9.29
CA GLN A 236 9.38 10.98 -8.09
C GLN A 236 8.80 10.31 -6.86
N VAL A 237 9.47 10.43 -5.75
CA VAL A 237 8.94 9.98 -4.46
C VAL A 237 7.81 10.90 -4.02
N GLU A 238 6.75 10.34 -3.47
CA GLU A 238 5.71 11.08 -2.78
C GLU A 238 6.22 11.43 -1.37
N ASP A 239 6.44 12.71 -1.09
CA ASP A 239 7.16 13.18 0.11
C ASP A 239 6.50 12.73 1.42
N TRP A 240 5.16 12.78 1.51
CA TRP A 240 4.46 12.35 2.70
C TRP A 240 4.61 10.83 2.95
N LYS A 241 4.54 10.00 1.89
CA LYS A 241 4.81 8.55 1.97
C LYS A 241 6.24 8.31 2.42
N ARG A 242 7.22 8.96 1.75
CA ARG A 242 8.64 8.85 2.08
C ARG A 242 8.90 9.12 3.57
N ALA A 243 8.44 10.26 4.09
CA ALA A 243 8.67 10.64 5.48
C ALA A 243 8.11 9.59 6.46
N ARG A 244 6.97 9.02 6.14
CA ARG A 244 6.28 8.04 6.95
C ARG A 244 6.97 6.68 6.92
N LEU A 245 7.35 6.21 5.74
CA LEU A 245 8.06 4.93 5.57
C LEU A 245 9.43 4.94 6.24
N ILE A 246 10.15 6.08 6.21
CA ILE A 246 11.40 6.25 6.95
C ILE A 246 11.16 6.15 8.46
N ARG A 247 10.13 6.81 8.99
CA ARG A 247 9.77 6.71 10.42
C ARG A 247 9.42 5.29 10.85
N ALA A 248 8.73 4.54 9.99
CA ALA A 248 8.38 3.14 10.20
C ALA A 248 9.59 2.18 10.16
N GLY A 249 10.73 2.65 9.65
CA GLY A 249 11.94 1.87 9.65
C GLY A 249 12.39 1.32 8.31
N ALA A 250 11.91 1.84 7.18
CA ALA A 250 12.37 1.42 5.87
C ALA A 250 13.90 1.49 5.75
N ASP A 251 14.50 0.48 5.13
CA ASP A 251 15.91 0.43 4.83
C ASP A 251 16.21 1.14 3.50
N LEU A 252 15.32 0.98 2.53
CA LEU A 252 15.37 1.67 1.24
C LEU A 252 14.04 2.36 0.94
N ILE A 253 14.10 3.49 0.22
CA ILE A 253 12.93 4.16 -0.35
C ILE A 253 13.09 4.19 -1.86
N ILE A 254 12.01 3.86 -2.57
CA ILE A 254 11.92 3.91 -4.03
C ILE A 254 10.63 4.62 -4.47
N PRO A 255 10.63 5.36 -5.59
CA PRO A 255 9.41 5.91 -6.15
C PRO A 255 8.54 4.86 -6.87
N ASP A 256 9.20 3.91 -7.52
CA ASP A 256 8.62 2.80 -8.29
C ASP A 256 9.73 1.79 -8.65
N TYR A 257 9.43 0.82 -9.53
CA TYR A 257 10.37 -0.25 -9.89
C TYR A 257 11.10 -0.04 -11.23
N ARG A 258 10.94 1.10 -11.91
CA ARG A 258 11.65 1.39 -13.18
C ARG A 258 13.18 1.30 -13.08
N ASN A 259 13.72 1.50 -11.89
CA ASN A 259 15.16 1.34 -11.60
C ASN A 259 15.44 0.12 -10.71
N TRP A 260 14.62 -0.93 -10.80
CA TRP A 260 14.74 -2.13 -9.96
C TRP A 260 16.15 -2.75 -10.00
N HIS A 261 16.81 -2.75 -11.16
CA HIS A 261 18.18 -3.28 -11.30
C HIS A 261 19.15 -2.69 -10.27
N LYS A 262 19.02 -1.41 -9.91
CA LYS A 262 19.88 -0.76 -8.90
C LYS A 262 19.56 -1.24 -7.48
N VAL A 263 18.30 -1.54 -7.20
CA VAL A 263 17.90 -2.15 -5.93
C VAL A 263 18.42 -3.58 -5.86
N ALA A 264 18.31 -4.33 -6.96
CA ALA A 264 18.81 -5.69 -7.05
C ALA A 264 20.33 -5.78 -6.84
N GLU A 265 21.12 -4.83 -7.33
CA GLU A 265 22.57 -4.74 -7.06
C GLU A 265 22.89 -4.60 -5.57
N ILE A 266 22.04 -3.87 -4.82
CA ILE A 266 22.19 -3.69 -3.35
C ILE A 266 21.80 -4.97 -2.60
N LEU A 267 20.68 -5.62 -3.02
CA LEU A 267 20.13 -6.80 -2.34
C LEU A 267 20.90 -8.10 -2.67
N PHE A 268 21.49 -8.18 -3.87
CA PHE A 268 22.13 -9.35 -4.40
C PHE A 268 23.53 -8.99 -4.92
N PRO A 269 24.45 -8.54 -4.04
CA PRO A 269 25.79 -8.16 -4.48
C PRO A 269 26.50 -9.36 -5.10
N SER A 270 27.17 -9.13 -6.24
CA SER A 270 28.03 -10.14 -6.84
C SER A 270 29.10 -10.53 -5.80
N ARG A 271 29.19 -11.82 -5.48
CA ARG A 271 30.31 -12.29 -4.64
C ARG A 271 31.59 -12.04 -5.43
N ALA A 272 32.47 -11.20 -4.88
CA ALA A 272 33.80 -10.97 -5.42
C ALA A 272 34.64 -12.25 -5.37
#